data_cec8163869a02e195c71ead2494dae7c
#
_entry.id   cec8163869a02e195c71ead2494dae7c
#
_cell.length_a   1.000
_cell.length_b   1.000
_cell.length_c   1.000
_cell.angle_alpha   90.00
_cell.angle_beta   90.00
_cell.angle_gamma   90.00
#
_symmetry.space_group_name_H-M   'P 1'
#
loop_
_entity.id
_entity.type
_entity.pdbx_description
1 polymer ?
#
loop_
_entity_poly.entity_id
_entity_poly.type
_entity_poly.pdbx_seq_one_letter_code
_entity_poly.pdbx_strand_id
1 'polypeptide(L)'
;MCTYDTIQKNYNRILKIVDRKNVRIVAVTKYYDENAIINAYRAGLRDFGESRALESVEKINKLDDEIRQKSTYHFIGHLQTNKVKHVVGFFDYIHSVDSLKVAKEIAKCAAEKGIVQKILIQVNVADEKS
;
A
#
# COMPACT_ATOMS: atom_id res chain seq x y z
N MET A 1 -18.21 -6.60 -4.87
CA MET A 1 -18.12 -5.47 -5.82
C MET A 1 -17.61 -4.20 -5.15
N CYS A 2 -16.71 -3.50 -5.82
CA CYS A 2 -16.07 -2.29 -5.27
C CYS A 2 -16.82 -1.02 -5.69
N THR A 3 -18.14 -0.99 -5.49
CA THR A 3 -18.92 0.23 -5.73
C THR A 3 -18.70 1.23 -4.60
N TYR A 4 -18.89 2.49 -4.92
CA TYR A 4 -18.79 3.57 -3.94
C TYR A 4 -19.72 3.32 -2.73
N ASP A 5 -20.96 2.95 -2.96
CA ASP A 5 -21.95 2.74 -1.88
C ASP A 5 -21.54 1.61 -0.94
N THR A 6 -21.06 0.50 -1.50
CA THR A 6 -20.62 -0.66 -0.72
C THR A 6 -19.39 -0.28 0.12
N ILE A 7 -18.43 0.39 -0.48
CA ILE A 7 -17.21 0.81 0.22
C ILE A 7 -17.56 1.80 1.34
N GLN A 8 -18.37 2.79 1.05
CA GLN A 8 -18.76 3.80 2.04
C GLN A 8 -19.48 3.18 3.23
N LYS A 9 -20.41 2.27 2.97
CA LYS A 9 -21.16 1.58 4.01
C LYS A 9 -20.23 0.78 4.92
N ASN A 10 -19.32 -0.01 4.33
CA ASN A 10 -18.38 -0.83 5.08
C ASN A 10 -17.38 0.05 5.85
N TYR A 11 -16.89 1.10 5.25
CA TYR A 11 -15.97 2.03 5.89
C TYR A 11 -16.63 2.68 7.11
N ASN A 12 -17.87 3.14 6.98
CA ASN A 12 -18.59 3.74 8.09
C ASN A 12 -18.81 2.75 9.26
N ARG A 13 -19.05 1.48 8.95
CA ARG A 13 -19.17 0.44 9.97
C ARG A 13 -17.86 0.26 10.74
N ILE A 14 -16.75 0.22 10.03
CA ILE A 14 -15.42 0.09 10.66
C ILE A 14 -15.12 1.32 11.52
N LEU A 15 -15.41 2.51 11.03
CA LEU A 15 -15.17 3.75 11.77
C LEU A 15 -15.93 3.82 13.09
N LYS A 16 -17.08 3.14 13.21
CA LYS A 16 -17.82 3.06 14.48
C LYS A 16 -17.17 2.14 15.49
N ILE A 17 -16.36 1.19 15.02
CA ILE A 17 -15.70 0.19 15.88
C ILE A 17 -14.35 0.71 16.36
N VAL A 18 -13.60 1.40 15.50
CA VAL A 18 -12.25 1.87 15.80
C VAL A 18 -12.26 3.34 16.23
N ASP A 19 -11.34 3.69 17.14
CA ASP A 19 -11.11 5.08 17.49
C ASP A 19 -10.26 5.74 16.40
N ARG A 20 -10.86 6.66 15.67
CA ARG A 20 -10.20 7.35 14.55
C ARG A 20 -8.91 8.07 14.92
N LYS A 21 -8.76 8.47 16.17
CA LYS A 21 -7.64 9.31 16.59
C LYS A 21 -6.30 8.63 16.49
N ASN A 22 -6.29 7.31 16.68
CA ASN A 22 -5.06 6.55 16.78
C ASN A 22 -4.98 5.37 15.80
N VAL A 23 -5.93 5.26 14.89
CA VAL A 23 -6.00 4.13 13.96
C VAL A 23 -5.99 4.62 12.51
N ARG A 24 -5.10 4.06 11.73
CA ARG A 24 -5.00 4.32 10.30
C ARG A 24 -5.59 3.12 9.57
N ILE A 25 -6.57 3.37 8.71
CA ILE A 25 -7.25 2.32 7.96
C ILE A 25 -6.66 2.27 6.55
N VAL A 26 -6.09 1.12 6.20
CA VAL A 26 -5.56 0.88 4.86
C VAL A 26 -6.57 0.07 4.08
N ALA A 27 -7.09 0.64 3.01
CA ALA A 27 -7.98 -0.07 2.10
C ALA A 27 -7.16 -0.95 1.17
N VAL A 28 -7.38 -2.26 1.24
CA VAL A 28 -6.68 -3.22 0.39
C VAL A 28 -7.39 -3.28 -0.96
N THR A 29 -6.76 -2.72 -1.97
CA THR A 29 -7.33 -2.58 -3.32
C THR A 29 -6.67 -3.51 -4.35
N LYS A 30 -5.83 -4.42 -3.88
CA LYS A 30 -5.21 -5.42 -4.75
C LYS A 30 -6.28 -6.25 -5.47
N TYR A 31 -5.99 -6.70 -6.68
CA TYR A 31 -6.86 -7.47 -7.55
C TYR A 31 -8.02 -6.69 -8.20
N TYR A 32 -8.18 -5.41 -7.85
CA TYR A 32 -9.18 -4.53 -8.45
C TYR A 32 -8.47 -3.49 -9.31
N ASP A 33 -9.22 -2.85 -10.21
CA ASP A 33 -8.67 -1.78 -11.04
C ASP A 33 -8.65 -0.44 -10.29
N GLU A 34 -8.26 0.61 -10.99
CA GLU A 34 -8.14 1.96 -10.43
C GLU A 34 -9.47 2.50 -9.90
N ASN A 35 -10.60 1.99 -10.40
CA ASN A 35 -11.92 2.44 -9.92
C ASN A 35 -12.15 2.09 -8.46
N ALA A 36 -11.55 1.01 -7.96
CA ALA A 36 -11.62 0.67 -6.55
C ALA A 36 -10.97 1.75 -5.68
N ILE A 37 -9.83 2.27 -6.11
CA ILE A 37 -9.14 3.36 -5.41
C ILE A 37 -9.96 4.64 -5.49
N ILE A 38 -10.49 4.98 -6.67
CA ILE A 38 -11.30 6.18 -6.87
C ILE A 38 -12.53 6.16 -5.96
N ASN A 39 -13.24 5.04 -5.93
CA ASN A 39 -14.43 4.92 -5.09
C ASN A 39 -14.09 4.95 -3.60
N ALA A 40 -13.00 4.32 -3.19
CA ALA A 40 -12.55 4.37 -1.80
C ALA A 40 -12.12 5.79 -1.40
N TYR A 41 -11.45 6.49 -2.28
CA TYR A 41 -11.06 7.89 -2.06
C TYR A 41 -12.31 8.78 -1.88
N ARG A 42 -13.31 8.61 -2.73
CA ARG A 42 -14.58 9.34 -2.62
C ARG A 42 -15.30 9.05 -1.30
N ALA A 43 -15.15 7.83 -0.78
CA ALA A 43 -15.73 7.44 0.51
C ALA A 43 -14.98 8.00 1.71
N GLY A 44 -13.80 8.57 1.51
CA GLY A 44 -13.00 9.19 2.57
C GLY A 44 -11.70 8.49 2.91
N LEU A 45 -11.41 7.35 2.28
CA LEU A 45 -10.16 6.63 2.51
C LEU A 45 -8.99 7.35 1.83
N ARG A 46 -7.81 7.29 2.45
CA ARG A 46 -6.60 7.97 1.95
C ARG A 46 -5.38 7.05 1.93
N ASP A 47 -5.50 5.84 2.45
CA ASP A 47 -4.45 4.84 2.49
C ASP A 47 -4.87 3.62 1.70
N PHE A 48 -4.02 3.16 0.78
CA PHE A 48 -4.34 2.07 -0.13
C PHE A 48 -3.22 1.03 -0.14
N GLY A 49 -3.59 -0.25 -0.08
CA GLY A 49 -2.65 -1.36 -0.05
C GLY A 49 -2.67 -2.17 -1.34
N GLU A 50 -1.49 -2.39 -1.90
CA GLU A 50 -1.29 -3.13 -3.14
C GLU A 50 -0.22 -4.20 -2.96
N SER A 51 -0.27 -5.25 -3.78
CA SER A 51 0.62 -6.40 -3.62
C SER A 51 1.43 -6.77 -4.86
N ARG A 52 1.22 -6.12 -5.98
CA ARG A 52 1.93 -6.39 -7.23
C ARG A 52 2.64 -5.13 -7.71
N ALA A 53 3.98 -5.21 -7.83
CA ALA A 53 4.80 -4.03 -8.07
C ALA A 53 4.45 -3.31 -9.37
N LEU A 54 4.55 -3.98 -10.51
CA LEU A 54 4.37 -3.32 -11.80
C LEU A 54 2.91 -2.96 -12.09
N GLU A 55 1.99 -3.88 -11.82
CA GLU A 55 0.56 -3.67 -12.05
C GLU A 55 0.04 -2.53 -11.16
N SER A 56 0.53 -2.43 -9.93
CA SER A 56 0.12 -1.38 -9.00
C SER A 56 0.60 -0.01 -9.46
N VAL A 57 1.85 0.08 -9.93
CA VAL A 57 2.39 1.33 -10.46
C VAL A 57 1.56 1.80 -11.65
N GLU A 58 1.25 0.89 -12.58
CA GLU A 58 0.41 1.19 -13.74
C GLU A 58 -0.98 1.69 -13.33
N LYS A 59 -1.60 0.98 -12.39
CA LYS A 59 -2.92 1.31 -11.86
C LYS A 59 -2.93 2.69 -11.20
N ILE A 60 -1.98 2.97 -10.33
CA ILE A 60 -1.90 4.23 -9.60
C ILE A 60 -1.62 5.39 -10.57
N ASN A 61 -0.81 5.17 -11.62
CA ASN A 61 -0.52 6.19 -12.61
C ASN A 61 -1.74 6.58 -13.45
N LYS A 62 -2.79 5.77 -13.48
CA LYS A 62 -4.06 6.11 -14.14
C LYS A 62 -4.94 7.03 -13.32
N LEU A 63 -4.64 7.22 -12.04
CA LEU A 63 -5.41 8.11 -11.17
C LEU A 63 -5.11 9.56 -11.51
N ASP A 64 -6.07 10.45 -11.24
CA ASP A 64 -5.81 11.87 -11.40
C ASP A 64 -4.81 12.37 -10.34
N ASP A 65 -4.25 13.55 -10.59
CA ASP A 65 -3.19 14.10 -9.76
C ASP A 65 -3.63 14.34 -8.32
N GLU A 66 -4.89 14.77 -8.11
CA GLU A 66 -5.40 15.01 -6.78
C GLU A 66 -5.40 13.74 -5.95
N ILE A 67 -5.95 12.66 -6.47
CA ILE A 67 -6.01 11.38 -5.76
C ILE A 67 -4.61 10.86 -5.49
N ARG A 68 -3.72 10.90 -6.49
CA ARG A 68 -2.35 10.42 -6.33
C ARG A 68 -1.60 11.17 -5.24
N GLN A 69 -1.69 12.48 -5.23
CA GLN A 69 -0.94 13.32 -4.30
C GLN A 69 -1.47 13.27 -2.87
N LYS A 70 -2.79 13.13 -2.71
CA LYS A 70 -3.43 13.14 -1.39
C LYS A 70 -3.55 11.77 -0.76
N SER A 71 -3.14 10.72 -1.46
CA SER A 71 -3.21 9.34 -0.98
C SER A 71 -1.86 8.83 -0.54
N THR A 72 -1.88 7.87 0.40
CA THR A 72 -0.69 7.16 0.86
C THR A 72 -0.76 5.73 0.36
N TYR A 73 0.30 5.25 -0.24
CA TYR A 73 0.34 3.92 -0.87
C TYR A 73 1.23 2.98 -0.06
N HIS A 74 0.69 1.82 0.24
CA HIS A 74 1.34 0.79 1.03
C HIS A 74 1.57 -0.45 0.16
N PHE A 75 2.81 -0.89 0.08
CA PHE A 75 3.11 -2.15 -0.58
C PHE A 75 3.04 -3.26 0.46
N ILE A 76 2.06 -4.14 0.33
CA ILE A 76 1.75 -5.17 1.32
C ILE A 76 2.00 -6.60 0.82
N GLY A 77 2.45 -6.75 -0.42
CA GLY A 77 2.73 -8.06 -1.01
C GLY A 77 4.18 -8.48 -0.83
N HIS A 78 4.48 -9.74 -1.18
CA HIS A 78 5.84 -10.23 -1.18
C HIS A 78 6.69 -9.43 -2.18
N LEU A 79 7.85 -8.98 -1.76
CA LEU A 79 8.72 -8.16 -2.58
C LEU A 79 9.98 -8.93 -2.98
N GLN A 80 10.05 -9.26 -4.25
CA GLN A 80 11.25 -9.87 -4.83
C GLN A 80 12.31 -8.81 -5.07
N THR A 81 13.59 -9.19 -4.90
CA THR A 81 14.70 -8.24 -5.02
C THR A 81 14.75 -7.55 -6.38
N ASN A 82 14.39 -8.25 -7.46
CA ASN A 82 14.40 -7.68 -8.82
C ASN A 82 13.25 -6.68 -9.05
N LYS A 83 12.28 -6.58 -8.13
CA LYS A 83 11.15 -5.63 -8.20
C LYS A 83 11.34 -4.43 -7.29
N VAL A 84 12.32 -4.46 -6.40
CA VAL A 84 12.55 -3.40 -5.39
C VAL A 84 12.67 -2.03 -6.04
N LYS A 85 13.39 -1.93 -7.15
CA LYS A 85 13.59 -0.65 -7.86
C LYS A 85 12.30 0.01 -8.33
N HIS A 86 11.23 -0.77 -8.54
CA HIS A 86 9.92 -0.25 -8.96
C HIS A 86 9.07 0.21 -7.79
N VAL A 87 9.34 -0.29 -6.59
CA VAL A 87 8.56 -0.05 -5.39
C VAL A 87 9.13 1.09 -4.56
N VAL A 88 10.47 1.13 -4.40
CA VAL A 88 11.15 2.16 -3.61
C VAL A 88 10.93 3.53 -4.24
N GLY A 89 10.46 4.47 -3.44
CA GLY A 89 10.18 5.83 -3.86
C GLY A 89 8.81 6.02 -4.49
N PHE A 90 8.16 4.94 -4.96
CA PHE A 90 6.81 5.00 -5.48
C PHE A 90 5.77 4.77 -4.37
N PHE A 91 6.02 3.77 -3.52
CA PHE A 91 5.19 3.48 -2.36
C PHE A 91 5.71 4.22 -1.14
N ASP A 92 4.81 4.72 -0.31
CA ASP A 92 5.18 5.42 0.93
C ASP A 92 5.67 4.45 2.00
N TYR A 93 5.08 3.27 2.06
CA TYR A 93 5.42 2.22 3.02
C TYR A 93 5.58 0.87 2.33
N ILE A 94 6.57 0.12 2.76
CA ILE A 94 6.75 -1.29 2.36
C ILE A 94 6.59 -2.13 3.62
N HIS A 95 5.54 -2.98 3.68
CA HIS A 95 5.18 -3.73 4.89
C HIS A 95 5.84 -5.11 4.97
N SER A 96 6.45 -5.59 3.90
CA SER A 96 6.80 -6.99 3.74
C SER A 96 8.31 -7.25 3.75
N VAL A 97 9.06 -6.46 4.51
CA VAL A 97 10.51 -6.63 4.61
C VAL A 97 10.80 -7.76 5.60
N ASP A 98 11.08 -8.94 5.08
CA ASP A 98 11.22 -10.17 5.85
C ASP A 98 12.62 -10.79 5.80
N SER A 99 13.56 -10.16 5.09
CA SER A 99 14.92 -10.68 4.96
C SER A 99 15.93 -9.55 4.87
N LEU A 100 17.15 -9.86 5.26
CA LEU A 100 18.27 -8.93 5.17
C LEU A 100 18.59 -8.60 3.70
N LYS A 101 18.43 -9.58 2.81
CA LYS A 101 18.68 -9.41 1.38
C LYS A 101 17.77 -8.32 0.79
N VAL A 102 16.47 -8.40 1.05
CA VAL A 102 15.51 -7.39 0.59
C VAL A 102 15.77 -6.04 1.23
N ALA A 103 16.05 -6.02 2.54
CA ALA A 103 16.35 -4.78 3.26
C ALA A 103 17.56 -4.05 2.66
N LYS A 104 18.62 -4.78 2.34
CA LYS A 104 19.83 -4.21 1.70
C LYS A 104 19.53 -3.65 0.33
N GLU A 105 18.73 -4.33 -0.48
CA GLU A 105 18.35 -3.86 -1.80
C GLU A 105 17.48 -2.59 -1.71
N ILE A 106 16.56 -2.54 -0.76
CA ILE A 106 15.76 -1.34 -0.50
C ILE A 106 16.67 -0.17 -0.10
N ALA A 107 17.61 -0.40 0.81
CA ALA A 107 18.54 0.64 1.24
C ALA A 107 19.40 1.17 0.08
N LYS A 108 19.87 0.27 -0.77
CA LYS A 108 20.65 0.63 -1.96
C LYS A 108 19.82 1.51 -2.91
N CYS A 109 18.61 1.07 -3.25
CA CYS A 109 17.72 1.83 -4.13
C CYS A 109 17.36 3.20 -3.54
N ALA A 110 17.06 3.25 -2.26
CA ALA A 110 16.73 4.50 -1.58
C ALA A 110 17.89 5.47 -1.62
N ALA A 111 19.12 5.00 -1.37
CA ALA A 111 20.32 5.81 -1.44
C ALA A 111 20.56 6.35 -2.86
N GLU A 112 20.38 5.52 -3.88
CA GLU A 112 20.53 5.91 -5.28
C GLU A 112 19.51 6.99 -5.69
N LYS A 113 18.30 6.93 -5.12
CA LYS A 113 17.24 7.91 -5.38
C LYS A 113 17.31 9.13 -4.46
N GLY A 114 18.19 9.13 -3.47
CA GLY A 114 18.33 10.22 -2.51
C GLY A 114 17.13 10.39 -1.60
N ILE A 115 16.46 9.29 -1.24
CA ILE A 115 15.25 9.31 -0.40
C ILE A 115 15.41 8.42 0.82
N VAL A 116 14.49 8.60 1.77
CA VAL A 116 14.30 7.70 2.92
C VAL A 116 13.02 6.91 2.67
N GLN A 117 13.15 5.60 2.55
CA GLN A 117 12.00 4.71 2.34
C GLN A 117 11.51 4.19 3.68
N LYS A 118 10.24 4.41 3.99
CA LYS A 118 9.62 3.86 5.20
C LYS A 118 9.32 2.39 5.01
N ILE A 119 9.70 1.57 5.96
CA ILE A 119 9.47 0.13 5.91
C ILE A 119 8.92 -0.37 7.24
N LEU A 120 8.23 -1.52 7.19
CA LEU A 120 7.88 -2.32 8.35
C LEU A 120 8.54 -3.68 8.20
N ILE A 121 9.15 -4.15 9.26
CA ILE A 121 9.78 -5.48 9.26
C ILE A 121 8.71 -6.52 9.53
N GLN A 122 8.58 -7.47 8.61
CA GLN A 122 7.66 -8.57 8.75
C GLN A 122 8.33 -9.69 9.55
N VAL A 123 7.70 -10.08 10.65
CA VAL A 123 8.22 -11.13 11.54
C VAL A 123 7.21 -12.28 11.58
N ASN A 124 7.70 -13.50 11.35
CA ASN A 124 6.86 -14.69 11.45
C ASN A 124 6.88 -15.17 12.90
N VAL A 125 5.88 -14.74 13.69
CA VAL A 125 5.80 -15.06 15.12
C VAL A 125 5.06 -16.36 15.41
N ALA A 126 4.35 -16.91 14.40
CA ALA A 126 3.56 -18.13 14.55
C ALA A 126 4.29 -19.39 14.10
N ASP A 127 5.55 -19.28 13.68
CA ASP A 127 6.37 -20.38 13.15
C ASP A 127 5.65 -21.14 12.03
N GLU A 128 4.92 -20.40 11.19
CA GLU A 128 4.19 -20.96 10.07
C GLU A 128 5.15 -21.29 8.92
N LYS A 129 4.94 -22.47 8.33
CA LYS A 129 5.62 -22.83 7.10
C LYS A 129 4.82 -22.29 5.94
N SER A 130 5.39 -21.39 5.19
CA SER A 130 4.75 -20.84 4.01
C SER A 130 5.25 -21.49 2.72
#